data_94071e02aa3c7340e25355e55310c94a
#
_entry.id   94071e02aa3c7340e25355e55310c94a
#
_cell.length_a   1.000
_cell.length_b   1.000
_cell.length_c   1.000
_cell.angle_alpha   90.00
_cell.angle_beta   90.00
_cell.angle_gamma   90.00
#
_symmetry.space_group_name_H-M   'P 1'
#
loop_
_entity.id
_entity.type
_entity.pdbx_description
1 polymer ?
#
loop_
_entity_poly.entity_id
_entity_poly.type
_entity_poly.pdbx_seq_one_letter_code
_entity_poly.pdbx_strand_id
1 'polypeptide(L)'
;MAYVKSDCYTIYSYIAPDGRRYIGKTGSQQGERAGNDGAGYKHCGCFWKAIERFGWESFKYEVLATVPKDEPDAAQKACDIEAQYIRQFQTTNIRFGFNRFKRDTPRTYEKLAASRRNRRVVNKDGIIKQIPGTEYEKYIKKGWSPGYKNTY
;
A
#
# COMPACT_ATOMS: atom_id res chain seq x y z
N MET A 1 -15.72 -3.55 17.29
CA MET A 1 -16.57 -3.19 16.13
C MET A 1 -16.43 -4.26 15.06
N ALA A 2 -17.54 -4.73 14.53
CA ALA A 2 -17.50 -5.69 13.42
C ALA A 2 -16.89 -5.02 12.19
N TYR A 3 -15.92 -5.68 11.57
CA TYR A 3 -15.28 -5.23 10.33
C TYR A 3 -16.30 -5.34 9.19
N VAL A 4 -16.84 -4.22 8.75
CA VAL A 4 -17.77 -4.20 7.63
C VAL A 4 -16.93 -4.20 6.34
N LYS A 5 -16.86 -5.35 5.67
CA LYS A 5 -16.21 -5.47 4.37
C LYS A 5 -16.96 -4.61 3.35
N SER A 6 -16.26 -3.76 2.64
CA SER A 6 -16.80 -3.11 1.45
C SER A 6 -16.92 -4.11 0.31
N ASP A 7 -18.04 -4.07 -0.43
CA ASP A 7 -18.26 -4.94 -1.61
C ASP A 7 -17.50 -4.45 -2.86
N CYS A 8 -16.84 -3.31 -2.76
CA CYS A 8 -16.10 -2.70 -3.85
C CYS A 8 -14.68 -2.34 -3.43
N TYR A 9 -13.78 -2.31 -4.43
CA TYR A 9 -12.56 -1.51 -4.34
C TYR A 9 -12.89 -0.06 -4.71
N THR A 10 -12.41 0.88 -3.90
CA THR A 10 -12.59 2.32 -4.14
C THR A 10 -11.23 2.94 -4.47
N ILE A 11 -11.18 3.62 -5.59
CA ILE A 11 -10.05 4.49 -5.98
C ILE A 11 -10.44 5.91 -5.60
N TYR A 12 -9.60 6.57 -4.83
CA TYR A 12 -9.89 7.86 -4.25
C TYR A 12 -8.73 8.85 -4.36
N SER A 13 -9.06 10.10 -4.18
CA SER A 13 -8.10 11.20 -4.11
C SER A 13 -8.29 12.00 -2.82
N TYR A 14 -7.19 12.36 -2.17
CA TYR A 14 -7.15 13.46 -1.21
C TYR A 14 -6.51 14.66 -1.87
N ILE A 15 -7.18 15.81 -1.81
CA ILE A 15 -6.74 17.06 -2.41
C ILE A 15 -6.34 18.01 -1.30
N ALA A 16 -5.07 18.42 -1.31
CA ALA A 16 -4.54 19.39 -0.37
C ALA A 16 -5.03 20.83 -0.68
N PRO A 17 -4.94 21.77 0.27
CA PRO A 17 -5.31 23.18 0.03
C PRO A 17 -4.55 23.84 -1.12
N ASP A 18 -3.34 23.36 -1.42
CA ASP A 18 -2.52 23.85 -2.53
C ASP A 18 -2.80 23.18 -3.89
N GLY A 19 -3.83 22.30 -3.94
CA GLY A 19 -4.28 21.62 -5.14
C GLY A 19 -3.54 20.30 -5.46
N ARG A 20 -2.47 19.96 -4.73
CA ARG A 20 -1.77 18.69 -4.92
C ARG A 20 -2.62 17.52 -4.44
N ARG A 21 -2.45 16.37 -5.09
CA ARG A 21 -3.28 15.19 -4.85
C ARG A 21 -2.48 13.99 -4.35
N TYR A 22 -3.12 13.19 -3.52
CA TYR A 22 -2.73 11.82 -3.24
C TYR A 22 -3.79 10.89 -3.80
N ILE A 23 -3.38 9.92 -4.62
CA ILE A 23 -4.26 8.89 -5.17
C ILE A 23 -4.03 7.59 -4.40
N GLY A 24 -5.10 6.96 -3.99
CA GLY A 24 -5.04 5.70 -3.27
C GLY A 24 -6.16 4.75 -3.66
N LYS A 25 -6.01 3.51 -3.22
CA LYS A 25 -7.01 2.46 -3.39
C LYS A 25 -7.27 1.78 -2.05
N THR A 26 -8.52 1.46 -1.77
CA THR A 26 -8.92 0.67 -0.61
C THR A 26 -9.97 -0.38 -0.97
N GLY A 27 -9.92 -1.51 -0.30
CA GLY A 27 -10.99 -2.51 -0.30
C GLY A 27 -11.80 -2.51 0.99
N SER A 28 -11.57 -1.53 1.86
CA SER A 28 -12.30 -1.31 3.11
C SER A 28 -13.21 -0.09 2.99
N GLN A 29 -14.04 0.13 3.98
CA GLN A 29 -14.86 1.34 4.02
C GLN A 29 -14.00 2.60 4.11
N GLN A 30 -14.59 3.71 3.64
CA GLN A 30 -13.98 5.03 3.74
C GLN A 30 -13.64 5.36 5.20
N GLY A 31 -12.44 5.86 5.42
CA GLY A 31 -11.96 6.28 6.73
C GLY A 31 -11.19 5.21 7.53
N GLU A 32 -11.46 3.91 7.34
CA GLU A 32 -10.71 2.86 8.04
C GLU A 32 -9.21 2.92 7.76
N ARG A 33 -8.83 3.12 6.49
CA ARG A 33 -7.42 3.23 6.10
C ARG A 33 -6.76 4.49 6.62
N ALA A 34 -7.51 5.57 6.71
CA ALA A 34 -6.99 6.85 7.18
C ALA A 34 -6.68 6.82 8.68
N GLY A 35 -7.46 6.07 9.47
CA GLY A 35 -7.37 6.09 10.91
C GLY A 35 -7.69 7.47 11.47
N ASN A 36 -7.33 7.71 12.72
CA ASN A 36 -7.51 9.02 13.34
C ASN A 36 -6.55 10.04 12.70
N ASP A 37 -7.09 11.16 12.26
CA ASP A 37 -6.33 12.31 11.72
C ASP A 37 -5.32 11.94 10.63
N GLY A 38 -5.65 10.95 9.80
CA GLY A 38 -4.78 10.50 8.73
C GLY A 38 -3.59 9.64 9.18
N ALA A 39 -3.53 9.19 10.41
CA ALA A 39 -2.42 8.42 10.97
C ALA A 39 -2.09 7.14 10.20
N GLY A 40 -3.07 6.55 9.51
CA GLY A 40 -2.87 5.41 8.62
C GLY A 40 -1.90 5.68 7.46
N TYR A 41 -1.60 6.94 7.17
CA TYR A 41 -0.67 7.36 6.10
C TYR A 41 0.74 7.70 6.58
N LYS A 42 1.09 7.46 7.84
CA LYS A 42 2.44 7.72 8.38
C LYS A 42 3.56 7.05 7.57
N HIS A 43 3.28 5.91 6.96
CA HIS A 43 4.21 5.20 6.08
C HIS A 43 4.35 5.82 4.66
N CYS A 44 3.46 6.75 4.29
CA CYS A 44 3.46 7.46 3.01
C CYS A 44 4.21 8.80 3.17
N GLY A 45 5.53 8.79 3.23
CA GLY A 45 6.35 9.91 3.68
C GLY A 45 6.04 11.27 3.09
N CYS A 46 5.80 11.38 1.76
CA CYS A 46 5.44 12.68 1.14
C CYS A 46 4.04 13.14 1.52
N PHE A 47 3.09 12.21 1.55
CA PHE A 47 1.71 12.52 1.91
C PHE A 47 1.59 12.82 3.41
N TRP A 48 2.30 12.06 4.27
CA TRP A 48 2.31 12.32 5.71
C TRP A 48 2.84 13.72 6.03
N LYS A 49 3.94 14.14 5.42
CA LYS A 49 4.48 15.51 5.59
C LYS A 49 3.47 16.59 5.19
N ALA A 50 2.67 16.32 4.16
CA ALA A 50 1.59 17.23 3.77
C ALA A 50 0.47 17.28 4.82
N ILE A 51 0.10 16.12 5.40
CA ILE A 51 -0.88 16.05 6.50
C ILE A 51 -0.38 16.83 7.72
N GLU A 52 0.88 16.66 8.11
CA GLU A 52 1.48 17.42 9.21
C GLU A 52 1.51 18.94 8.95
N ARG A 53 1.74 19.34 7.69
CA ARG A 53 1.81 20.74 7.30
C ARG A 53 0.45 21.43 7.23
N PHE A 54 -0.55 20.79 6.64
CA PHE A 54 -1.85 21.40 6.34
C PHE A 54 -2.94 21.04 7.35
N GLY A 55 -2.75 19.97 8.14
CA GLY A 55 -3.79 19.37 8.97
C GLY A 55 -4.70 18.43 8.15
N TRP A 56 -5.09 17.31 8.75
CA TRP A 56 -5.91 16.29 8.09
C TRP A 56 -7.25 16.85 7.57
N GLU A 57 -7.92 17.66 8.38
CA GLU A 57 -9.24 18.23 8.09
C GLU A 57 -9.25 19.20 6.89
N SER A 58 -8.08 19.66 6.46
CA SER A 58 -7.96 20.57 5.30
C SER A 58 -8.01 19.85 3.94
N PHE A 59 -7.86 18.51 3.94
CA PHE A 59 -7.90 17.72 2.71
C PHE A 59 -9.33 17.42 2.27
N LYS A 60 -9.60 17.61 0.98
CA LYS A 60 -10.87 17.21 0.37
C LYS A 60 -10.76 15.75 -0.09
N TYR A 61 -11.74 14.94 0.23
CA TYR A 61 -11.85 13.56 -0.24
C TYR A 61 -12.74 13.50 -1.48
N GLU A 62 -12.31 12.73 -2.47
CA GLU A 62 -13.02 12.50 -3.71
C GLU A 62 -12.90 11.05 -4.12
N VAL A 63 -14.03 10.41 -4.45
CA VAL A 63 -14.04 9.08 -5.06
C VAL A 63 -13.90 9.24 -6.57
N LEU A 64 -12.87 8.60 -7.13
CA LEU A 64 -12.56 8.66 -8.56
C LEU A 64 -13.21 7.51 -9.34
N ALA A 65 -13.21 6.30 -8.76
CA ALA A 65 -13.80 5.11 -9.35
C ALA A 65 -14.07 4.05 -8.28
N THR A 66 -14.98 3.13 -8.62
CA THR A 66 -15.26 1.92 -7.83
C THR A 66 -15.21 0.70 -8.72
N VAL A 67 -14.74 -0.43 -8.19
CA VAL A 67 -14.71 -1.72 -8.89
C VAL A 67 -15.37 -2.75 -7.97
N PRO A 68 -16.52 -3.34 -8.36
CA PRO A 68 -17.16 -4.40 -7.59
C PRO A 68 -16.24 -5.59 -7.39
N LYS A 69 -16.18 -6.15 -6.19
CA LYS A 69 -15.29 -7.28 -5.87
C LYS A 69 -15.71 -8.61 -6.47
N ASP A 70 -16.95 -8.73 -6.90
CA ASP A 70 -17.51 -9.90 -7.58
C ASP A 70 -17.16 -9.96 -9.07
N GLU A 71 -16.60 -8.86 -9.62
CA GLU A 71 -16.09 -8.88 -11.00
C GLU A 71 -14.83 -9.75 -11.13
N PRO A 72 -14.66 -10.45 -12.30
CA PRO A 72 -13.42 -11.14 -12.60
C PRO A 72 -12.22 -10.15 -12.55
N ASP A 73 -11.14 -10.56 -11.90
CA ASP A 73 -9.91 -9.76 -11.77
C ASP A 73 -10.11 -8.36 -11.16
N ALA A 74 -11.15 -8.19 -10.31
CA ALA A 74 -11.51 -6.91 -9.70
C ALA A 74 -10.32 -6.20 -9.03
N ALA A 75 -9.50 -6.94 -8.31
CA ALA A 75 -8.33 -6.39 -7.64
C ALA A 75 -7.27 -5.86 -8.62
N GLN A 76 -7.07 -6.55 -9.75
CA GLN A 76 -6.16 -6.09 -10.80
C GLN A 76 -6.73 -4.87 -11.53
N LYS A 77 -8.02 -4.90 -11.90
CA LYS A 77 -8.71 -3.75 -12.49
C LYS A 77 -8.58 -2.50 -11.60
N ALA A 78 -8.79 -2.64 -10.29
CA ALA A 78 -8.66 -1.54 -9.36
C ALA A 78 -7.22 -1.00 -9.29
N CYS A 79 -6.20 -1.85 -9.38
CA CYS A 79 -4.81 -1.44 -9.47
C CYS A 79 -4.50 -0.68 -10.76
N ASP A 80 -5.05 -1.13 -11.89
CA ASP A 80 -4.83 -0.51 -13.20
C ASP A 80 -5.48 0.88 -13.26
N ILE A 81 -6.69 1.01 -12.71
CA ILE A 81 -7.40 2.29 -12.61
C ILE A 81 -6.65 3.25 -11.67
N GLU A 82 -6.18 2.79 -10.52
CA GLU A 82 -5.34 3.60 -9.61
C GLU A 82 -4.10 4.12 -10.34
N ALA A 83 -3.40 3.24 -11.06
CA ALA A 83 -2.21 3.60 -11.84
C ALA A 83 -2.53 4.59 -12.95
N GLN A 84 -3.68 4.47 -13.60
CA GLN A 84 -4.16 5.40 -14.63
C GLN A 84 -4.36 6.82 -14.04
N TYR A 85 -5.04 6.94 -12.90
CA TYR A 85 -5.24 8.23 -12.25
C TYR A 85 -3.93 8.84 -11.73
N ILE A 86 -3.01 8.03 -11.20
CA ILE A 86 -1.67 8.50 -10.80
C ILE A 86 -0.93 9.12 -12.00
N ARG A 87 -1.01 8.52 -13.18
CA ARG A 87 -0.44 9.08 -14.41
C ARG A 87 -1.18 10.32 -14.88
N GLN A 88 -2.50 10.26 -14.92
CA GLN A 88 -3.34 11.36 -15.39
C GLN A 88 -3.12 12.64 -14.57
N PHE A 89 -3.08 12.53 -13.26
CA PHE A 89 -2.84 13.67 -12.36
C PHE A 89 -1.35 13.90 -12.06
N GLN A 90 -0.45 13.11 -12.62
CA GLN A 90 1.01 13.21 -12.41
C GLN A 90 1.42 13.27 -10.93
N THR A 91 0.72 12.56 -10.06
CA THR A 91 0.87 12.68 -8.61
C THR A 91 2.20 12.15 -8.06
N THR A 92 3.01 11.49 -8.88
CA THR A 92 4.41 11.15 -8.55
C THR A 92 5.36 12.32 -8.70
N ASN A 93 4.94 13.38 -9.39
CA ASN A 93 5.68 14.64 -9.45
C ASN A 93 5.28 15.49 -8.24
N ILE A 94 6.26 15.91 -7.44
CA ILE A 94 6.06 16.68 -6.21
C ILE A 94 5.31 18.01 -6.43
N ARG A 95 5.30 18.53 -7.64
CA ARG A 95 4.54 19.73 -7.99
C ARG A 95 3.03 19.50 -8.05
N PHE A 96 2.61 18.25 -8.32
CA PHE A 96 1.21 17.92 -8.57
C PHE A 96 0.63 16.93 -7.55
N GLY A 97 1.49 16.20 -6.82
CA GLY A 97 1.00 15.19 -5.89
C GLY A 97 1.99 14.65 -4.89
N PHE A 98 1.51 13.66 -4.15
CA PHE A 98 2.20 13.05 -3.02
C PHE A 98 2.47 11.55 -3.19
N ASN A 99 2.16 10.98 -4.36
CA ASN A 99 2.47 9.57 -4.62
C ASN A 99 3.96 9.39 -4.87
N ARG A 100 4.59 8.50 -4.13
CA ARG A 100 6.05 8.34 -4.15
C ARG A 100 6.59 7.50 -5.30
N PHE A 101 5.77 6.56 -5.81
CA PHE A 101 6.23 5.59 -6.81
C PHE A 101 5.52 5.80 -8.13
N LYS A 102 6.31 5.85 -9.22
CA LYS A 102 5.77 5.71 -10.56
C LYS A 102 5.23 4.30 -10.72
N ARG A 103 3.93 4.17 -10.89
CA ARG A 103 3.30 2.91 -11.28
C ARG A 103 3.08 2.94 -12.80
N ASP A 104 4.20 2.97 -13.53
CA ASP A 104 4.15 3.03 -15.00
C ASP A 104 3.70 1.70 -15.61
N THR A 105 3.84 0.61 -14.86
CA THR A 105 3.36 -0.72 -15.24
C THR A 105 2.43 -1.27 -14.18
N PRO A 106 1.28 -1.83 -14.57
CA PRO A 106 0.39 -2.52 -13.65
C PRO A 106 1.16 -3.64 -12.91
N ARG A 107 1.11 -3.64 -11.59
CA ARG A 107 1.61 -4.77 -10.81
C ARG A 107 0.56 -5.87 -10.90
N THR A 108 0.91 -7.02 -11.41
CA THR A 108 0.02 -8.17 -11.35
C THR A 108 -0.09 -8.66 -9.92
N TYR A 109 -1.31 -8.90 -9.46
CA TYR A 109 -1.57 -9.45 -8.12
C TYR A 109 -0.88 -10.79 -7.93
N GLU A 110 -0.79 -11.58 -8.98
CA GLU A 110 -0.09 -12.87 -9.00
C GLU A 110 1.39 -12.74 -8.67
N LYS A 111 2.09 -11.76 -9.27
CA LYS A 111 3.51 -11.50 -8.96
C LYS A 111 3.70 -11.06 -7.51
N LEU A 112 2.79 -10.25 -6.97
CA LEU A 112 2.83 -9.84 -5.57
C LEU A 112 2.54 -11.01 -4.63
N ALA A 113 1.55 -11.84 -4.95
CA ALA A 113 1.21 -13.03 -4.17
C ALA A 113 2.34 -14.07 -4.21
N ALA A 114 2.96 -14.31 -5.38
CA ALA A 114 4.11 -15.19 -5.54
C ALA A 114 5.32 -14.70 -4.73
N SER A 115 5.62 -13.39 -4.77
CA SER A 115 6.69 -12.79 -3.98
C SER A 115 6.49 -12.98 -2.48
N ARG A 116 5.25 -12.90 -1.99
CA ARG A 116 4.92 -13.12 -0.57
C ARG A 116 4.99 -14.60 -0.17
N ARG A 117 4.51 -15.51 -1.02
CA ARG A 117 4.54 -16.97 -0.75
C ARG A 117 5.95 -17.53 -0.69
N ASN A 118 6.88 -16.99 -1.45
CA ASN A 118 8.26 -17.47 -1.52
C ASN A 118 9.19 -16.84 -0.48
N ARG A 119 8.66 -16.09 0.49
CA ARG A 119 9.47 -15.58 1.59
C ARG A 119 9.62 -16.60 2.70
N ARG A 120 10.83 -16.69 3.26
CA ARG A 120 11.18 -17.52 4.41
C ARG A 120 11.69 -16.63 5.54
N VAL A 121 11.42 -17.04 6.75
CA VAL A 121 11.94 -16.38 7.96
C VAL A 121 13.13 -17.16 8.46
N VAL A 122 14.21 -16.49 8.76
CA VAL A 122 15.42 -17.05 9.36
C VAL A 122 15.86 -16.18 10.54
N ASN A 123 16.49 -16.80 11.52
CA ASN A 123 17.02 -16.12 12.70
C ASN A 123 18.46 -16.55 13.00
N LYS A 124 19.24 -15.62 13.52
CA LYS A 124 20.59 -15.84 14.03
C LYS A 124 20.93 -14.79 15.07
N ASP A 125 21.43 -15.22 16.24
CA ASP A 125 21.91 -14.32 17.30
C ASP A 125 20.89 -13.23 17.70
N GLY A 126 19.60 -13.59 17.74
CA GLY A 126 18.51 -12.66 18.06
C GLY A 126 18.04 -11.78 16.90
N ILE A 127 18.69 -11.86 15.73
CA ILE A 127 18.30 -11.13 14.52
C ILE A 127 17.34 -12.00 13.71
N ILE A 128 16.17 -11.46 13.39
CA ILE A 128 15.17 -12.11 12.54
C ILE A 128 15.15 -11.42 11.18
N LYS A 129 15.25 -12.19 10.10
CA LYS A 129 15.18 -11.71 8.73
C LYS A 129 14.13 -12.44 7.92
N GLN A 130 13.44 -11.69 7.07
CA GLN A 130 12.59 -12.25 6.05
C GLN A 130 13.33 -12.20 4.71
N ILE A 131 13.57 -13.36 4.11
CA ILE A 131 14.41 -13.54 2.92
C ILE A 131 13.61 -14.17 1.77
N PRO A 132 14.01 -13.97 0.50
CA PRO A 132 13.48 -14.75 -0.60
C PRO A 132 13.75 -16.23 -0.41
N GLY A 133 12.80 -17.10 -0.77
CA GLY A 133 12.96 -18.56 -0.68
C GLY A 133 14.17 -19.10 -1.46
N THR A 134 14.54 -18.41 -2.54
CA THR A 134 15.73 -18.74 -3.35
C THR A 134 17.06 -18.58 -2.60
N GLU A 135 17.09 -17.75 -1.58
CA GLU A 135 18.29 -17.52 -0.75
C GLU A 135 18.29 -18.35 0.54
N TYR A 136 17.21 -19.08 0.82
CA TYR A 136 17.04 -19.79 2.08
C TYR A 136 18.19 -20.74 2.39
N GLU A 137 18.57 -21.61 1.46
CA GLU A 137 19.68 -22.56 1.61
C GLU A 137 21.02 -21.87 1.92
N LYS A 138 21.26 -20.73 1.27
CA LYS A 138 22.48 -19.93 1.48
C LYS A 138 22.56 -19.40 2.92
N TYR A 139 21.43 -19.02 3.50
CA TYR A 139 21.37 -18.55 4.89
C TYR A 139 21.55 -19.70 5.87
N ILE A 140 20.92 -20.87 5.62
CA ILE A 140 21.09 -22.06 6.47
C ILE A 140 22.55 -22.52 6.49
N LYS A 141 23.21 -22.55 5.34
CA LYS A 141 24.65 -22.88 5.25
C LYS A 141 25.55 -21.90 6.02
N LYS A 142 25.10 -20.66 6.22
CA LYS A 142 25.79 -19.63 7.03
C LYS A 142 25.44 -19.68 8.53
N GLY A 143 24.75 -20.74 8.98
CA GLY A 143 24.41 -20.95 10.38
C GLY A 143 23.17 -20.18 10.85
N TRP A 144 22.28 -19.76 9.93
CA TRP A 144 20.97 -19.23 10.29
C TRP A 144 19.98 -20.37 10.54
N SER A 145 19.12 -20.21 11.52
CA SER A 145 18.06 -21.16 11.85
C SER A 145 16.73 -20.78 11.21
N PRO A 146 15.89 -21.78 10.87
CA PRO A 146 14.55 -21.50 10.31
C PRO A 146 13.61 -20.87 11.33
N GLY A 147 12.72 -20.00 10.86
CA GLY A 147 11.59 -19.48 11.60
C GLY A 147 11.90 -18.38 12.61
N TYR A 148 10.89 -18.04 13.40
CA TYR A 148 11.03 -17.13 14.53
C TYR A 148 11.67 -17.90 15.71
N LYS A 149 12.53 -17.23 16.46
CA LYS A 149 13.10 -17.84 17.66
C LYS A 149 11.96 -18.07 18.66
N ASN A 150 11.69 -19.33 19.01
CA ASN A 150 10.84 -19.61 20.16
C ASN A 150 11.60 -19.18 21.41
N THR A 151 11.18 -18.09 22.00
CA THR A 151 11.55 -17.72 23.38
C THR A 151 10.66 -18.55 24.31
N TYR A 152 11.19 -19.66 24.80
CA TYR A 152 10.70 -20.27 26.04
C TYR A 152 11.45 -19.66 27.20
#